data_529301ab2c6b1d26692b400006a1d97f
#
_entry.id   529301ab2c6b1d26692b400006a1d97f
#
_cell.length_a   1.000
_cell.length_b   1.000
_cell.length_c   1.000
_cell.angle_alpha   90.00
_cell.angle_beta   90.00
_cell.angle_gamma   90.00
#
_symmetry.space_group_name_H-M   'P 1'
#
loop_
_entity.id
_entity.type
_entity.pdbx_description
1 polymer ?
#
loop_
_entity_poly.entity_id
_entity_poly.type
_entity_poly.pdbx_seq_one_letter_code
_entity_poly.pdbx_strand_id
1 'polypeptide(L)'
;MVKARETLIPKSVEAAPSLAEPPPAAASVIGLSKRFGKTSVLENISFEVAEGEVLVLLGASGSGKTTILRIIAGLEMPYTGKVVLHGRDVTELPARERGVGVIFQSYALFPKMTVEKNIGYGLRIRKRKRREIRETVNELLKLVQLEEHRKKYPSQLSGGQQQRVAIARTLAYKPEVLLFDEPFGALDTQTRVHLRREIRALLRKVNVPSIFITHDQEEALELGDRVAVLNQGHIEQLGTPFEIYNRPATEYVATFLGAANILEGTVRNGAVEVGSAQLPAVLDHQRFRDGDCVKIVFRPEDVVLSKNDFVRSGADRIAAARIEEISFVGAYERLRLRLDRGLDECRTDESPYYLTTDTPESQSTKAIIATRPKPEAATTKLQIGDRVTVALASFTVLPPSK
;
A
#
# COMPACT_ATOMS: atom_id res chain seq x y z
N MET A 1 -60.13 5.23 0.72
CA MET A 1 -59.40 5.35 -0.57
C MET A 1 -57.93 5.67 -0.25
N VAL A 2 -57.11 4.68 -0.19
CA VAL A 2 -55.69 4.80 0.07
C VAL A 2 -54.96 4.54 -1.26
N LYS A 3 -54.28 5.58 -1.79
CA LYS A 3 -53.50 5.48 -3.03
C LYS A 3 -52.21 4.70 -2.75
N ALA A 4 -52.02 3.61 -3.49
CA ALA A 4 -50.80 2.85 -3.55
C ALA A 4 -49.65 3.74 -4.07
N ARG A 5 -48.50 3.73 -3.36
CA ARG A 5 -47.28 4.31 -3.84
C ARG A 5 -46.59 3.26 -4.73
N GLU A 6 -46.46 3.56 -6.01
CA GLU A 6 -45.65 2.83 -6.95
C GLU A 6 -44.19 2.88 -6.54
N THR A 7 -43.60 1.72 -6.41
CA THR A 7 -42.19 1.53 -6.16
C THR A 7 -41.41 1.74 -7.48
N LEU A 8 -40.69 2.85 -7.57
CA LEU A 8 -39.76 3.12 -8.67
C LEU A 8 -38.59 2.14 -8.60
N ILE A 9 -38.62 1.15 -9.45
CA ILE A 9 -37.43 0.30 -9.77
C ILE A 9 -36.50 1.15 -10.65
N PRO A 10 -35.24 1.39 -10.29
CA PRO A 10 -34.33 2.08 -11.20
C PRO A 10 -34.02 1.18 -12.41
N LYS A 11 -34.28 1.73 -13.58
CA LYS A 11 -33.95 1.13 -14.89
C LYS A 11 -32.46 0.95 -15.04
N SER A 12 -32.11 -0.23 -15.54
CA SER A 12 -30.90 -0.61 -16.28
C SER A 12 -29.59 0.11 -15.89
N VAL A 13 -28.72 -0.63 -15.20
CA VAL A 13 -27.28 -0.36 -15.17
C VAL A 13 -26.81 -0.35 -16.62
N GLU A 14 -26.43 0.81 -17.13
CA GLU A 14 -25.72 0.94 -18.39
C GLU A 14 -24.46 0.06 -18.33
N ALA A 15 -24.28 -0.71 -19.39
CA ALA A 15 -23.10 -1.54 -19.58
C ALA A 15 -21.84 -0.68 -19.41
N ALA A 16 -20.92 -1.13 -18.56
CA ALA A 16 -19.63 -0.50 -18.38
C ALA A 16 -18.95 -0.31 -19.76
N PRO A 17 -18.30 0.83 -20.00
CA PRO A 17 -17.62 1.07 -21.25
C PRO A 17 -16.62 -0.05 -21.50
N SER A 18 -16.61 -0.55 -22.74
CA SER A 18 -15.65 -1.49 -23.30
C SER A 18 -14.25 -1.21 -22.73
N LEU A 19 -13.62 -2.23 -22.13
CA LEU A 19 -12.25 -2.19 -21.65
C LEU A 19 -11.35 -1.75 -22.81
N ALA A 20 -10.96 -0.48 -22.82
CA ALA A 20 -9.87 -0.02 -23.68
C ALA A 20 -8.66 -0.90 -23.36
N GLU A 21 -7.95 -1.35 -24.38
CA GLU A 21 -6.70 -2.07 -24.19
C GLU A 21 -5.84 -1.29 -23.21
N PRO A 22 -5.25 -1.96 -22.20
CA PRO A 22 -4.42 -1.27 -21.23
C PRO A 22 -3.31 -0.52 -21.99
N PRO A 23 -2.98 0.71 -21.61
CA PRO A 23 -1.93 1.48 -22.26
C PRO A 23 -0.63 0.65 -22.25
N PRO A 24 0.18 0.74 -23.31
CA PRO A 24 1.41 -0.03 -23.40
C PRO A 24 2.30 0.23 -22.17
N ALA A 25 2.87 -0.82 -21.62
CA ALA A 25 3.70 -0.73 -20.44
C ALA A 25 4.97 0.10 -20.75
N ALA A 26 5.20 1.14 -19.94
CA ALA A 26 6.40 1.95 -20.01
C ALA A 26 7.61 1.23 -19.41
N ALA A 27 7.37 0.42 -18.37
CA ALA A 27 8.39 -0.45 -17.81
C ALA A 27 7.79 -1.81 -17.48
N SER A 28 8.51 -2.90 -17.78
CA SER A 28 8.14 -4.26 -17.46
C SER A 28 9.30 -4.99 -16.81
N VAL A 29 9.02 -5.68 -15.72
CA VAL A 29 9.91 -6.64 -15.06
C VAL A 29 9.29 -8.01 -15.28
N ILE A 30 10.04 -8.97 -15.86
CA ILE A 30 9.50 -10.24 -16.32
C ILE A 30 10.34 -11.38 -15.76
N GLY A 31 9.76 -12.20 -14.87
CA GLY A 31 10.39 -13.40 -14.32
C GLY A 31 11.71 -13.17 -13.58
N LEU A 32 11.84 -11.99 -12.94
CA LEU A 32 13.08 -11.55 -12.32
C LEU A 32 13.41 -12.39 -11.09
N SER A 33 14.58 -13.01 -11.09
CA SER A 33 15.12 -13.72 -9.93
C SER A 33 16.54 -13.25 -9.60
N LYS A 34 16.91 -13.29 -8.32
CA LYS A 34 18.24 -12.89 -7.85
C LYS A 34 18.70 -13.76 -6.69
N ARG A 35 19.97 -14.15 -6.75
CA ARG A 35 20.66 -14.87 -5.67
C ARG A 35 21.96 -14.16 -5.30
N PHE A 36 22.32 -14.17 -4.03
CA PHE A 36 23.63 -13.80 -3.52
C PHE A 36 24.27 -15.02 -2.86
N GLY A 37 25.25 -15.59 -3.53
CA GLY A 37 25.80 -16.89 -3.13
C GLY A 37 24.71 -17.98 -3.16
N LYS A 38 24.41 -18.58 -2.00
CA LYS A 38 23.38 -19.60 -1.85
C LYS A 38 21.99 -19.05 -1.49
N THR A 39 21.89 -17.77 -1.11
CA THR A 39 20.65 -17.16 -0.64
C THR A 39 19.86 -16.61 -1.81
N SER A 40 18.65 -17.12 -2.02
CA SER A 40 17.67 -16.52 -2.93
C SER A 40 17.08 -15.26 -2.28
N VAL A 41 17.05 -14.17 -3.04
CA VAL A 41 16.52 -12.87 -2.57
C VAL A 41 15.29 -12.45 -3.35
N LEU A 42 15.21 -12.85 -4.62
CA LEU A 42 14.05 -12.61 -5.48
C LEU A 42 13.74 -13.89 -6.25
N GLU A 43 12.45 -14.20 -6.37
CA GLU A 43 11.98 -15.38 -7.07
C GLU A 43 10.81 -15.03 -7.98
N ASN A 44 11.04 -15.11 -9.29
CA ASN A 44 10.04 -14.97 -10.35
C ASN A 44 9.18 -13.68 -10.24
N ILE A 45 9.80 -12.54 -9.95
CA ILE A 45 9.11 -11.26 -9.85
C ILE A 45 8.69 -10.77 -11.24
N SER A 46 7.40 -10.46 -11.39
CA SER A 46 6.86 -9.89 -12.63
C SER A 46 5.86 -8.79 -12.32
N PHE A 47 6.00 -7.63 -12.97
CA PHE A 47 5.05 -6.53 -12.93
C PHE A 47 5.30 -5.56 -14.08
N GLU A 48 4.30 -4.74 -14.35
CA GLU A 48 4.34 -3.70 -15.36
C GLU A 48 3.96 -2.35 -14.76
N VAL A 49 4.48 -1.28 -15.36
CA VAL A 49 4.17 0.10 -15.00
C VAL A 49 3.77 0.85 -16.28
N ALA A 50 2.60 1.45 -16.27
CA ALA A 50 2.08 2.23 -17.38
C ALA A 50 2.70 3.64 -17.46
N GLU A 51 2.48 4.34 -18.55
CA GLU A 51 2.87 5.75 -18.69
C GLU A 51 2.22 6.62 -17.61
N GLY A 52 3.05 7.41 -16.92
CA GLY A 52 2.61 8.31 -15.85
C GLY A 52 2.15 7.61 -14.57
N GLU A 53 2.14 6.27 -14.52
CA GLU A 53 1.75 5.49 -13.34
C GLU A 53 2.81 5.60 -12.24
N VAL A 54 2.34 5.65 -11.00
CA VAL A 54 3.15 5.50 -9.79
C VAL A 54 2.90 4.12 -9.22
N LEU A 55 3.87 3.19 -9.39
CA LEU A 55 3.86 1.89 -8.74
C LEU A 55 4.69 1.95 -7.45
N VAL A 56 4.13 1.47 -6.34
CA VAL A 56 4.84 1.36 -5.07
C VAL A 56 5.15 -0.10 -4.76
N LEU A 57 6.42 -0.41 -4.53
CA LEU A 57 6.88 -1.69 -3.99
C LEU A 57 6.94 -1.57 -2.46
N LEU A 58 5.99 -2.21 -1.78
CA LEU A 58 5.83 -2.17 -0.34
C LEU A 58 6.24 -3.51 0.28
N GLY A 59 6.89 -3.50 1.43
CA GLY A 59 7.25 -4.74 2.14
C GLY A 59 8.19 -4.50 3.31
N ALA A 60 8.38 -5.49 4.16
CA ALA A 60 9.31 -5.45 5.29
C ALA A 60 10.76 -5.26 4.83
N SER A 61 11.65 -4.88 5.76
CA SER A 61 13.09 -4.86 5.49
C SER A 61 13.57 -6.24 5.07
N GLY A 62 14.41 -6.31 4.04
CA GLY A 62 14.91 -7.58 3.51
C GLY A 62 13.98 -8.29 2.52
N SER A 63 12.79 -7.77 2.19
CA SER A 63 11.87 -8.41 1.22
C SER A 63 12.34 -8.36 -0.24
N GLY A 64 13.45 -7.67 -0.56
CA GLY A 64 14.02 -7.62 -1.91
C GLY A 64 13.78 -6.32 -2.69
N LYS A 65 13.04 -5.35 -2.15
CA LYS A 65 12.66 -4.09 -2.84
C LYS A 65 13.86 -3.33 -3.43
N THR A 66 14.87 -3.05 -2.62
CA THR A 66 16.08 -2.34 -3.06
C THR A 66 16.84 -3.13 -4.12
N THR A 67 16.81 -4.47 -4.06
CA THR A 67 17.41 -5.32 -5.08
C THR A 67 16.69 -5.19 -6.42
N ILE A 68 15.35 -5.20 -6.43
CA ILE A 68 14.55 -4.95 -7.64
C ILE A 68 14.92 -3.58 -8.24
N LEU A 69 14.90 -2.54 -7.41
CA LEU A 69 15.23 -1.17 -7.86
C LEU A 69 16.63 -1.10 -8.47
N ARG A 70 17.63 -1.70 -7.81
CA ARG A 70 19.02 -1.73 -8.32
C ARG A 70 19.14 -2.50 -9.64
N ILE A 71 18.37 -3.57 -9.81
CA ILE A 71 18.38 -4.31 -11.08
C ILE A 71 17.74 -3.47 -12.19
N ILE A 72 16.60 -2.81 -11.94
CA ILE A 72 15.98 -1.90 -12.93
C ILE A 72 16.93 -0.75 -13.28
N ALA A 73 17.61 -0.18 -12.29
CA ALA A 73 18.60 0.88 -12.49
C ALA A 73 19.88 0.45 -13.25
N GLY A 74 20.12 -0.86 -13.40
CA GLY A 74 21.36 -1.37 -13.98
C GLY A 74 22.59 -1.27 -13.06
N LEU A 75 22.35 -1.20 -11.75
CA LEU A 75 23.36 -1.20 -10.70
C LEU A 75 23.62 -2.62 -10.18
N GLU A 76 22.75 -3.56 -10.52
CA GLU A 76 22.84 -4.97 -10.17
C GLU A 76 22.33 -5.82 -11.34
N MET A 77 22.89 -7.00 -11.55
CA MET A 77 22.45 -7.92 -12.59
C MET A 77 21.48 -8.96 -12.01
N PRO A 78 20.40 -9.31 -12.71
CA PRO A 78 19.53 -10.40 -12.30
C PRO A 78 20.26 -11.75 -12.46
N TYR A 79 19.74 -12.79 -11.81
CA TYR A 79 20.12 -14.17 -12.07
C TYR A 79 19.36 -14.72 -13.28
N THR A 80 18.05 -14.44 -13.34
CA THR A 80 17.17 -14.72 -14.48
C THR A 80 16.15 -13.59 -14.63
N GLY A 81 15.47 -13.56 -15.77
CA GLY A 81 14.43 -12.60 -16.07
C GLY A 81 14.91 -11.40 -16.87
N LYS A 82 13.99 -10.47 -17.14
CA LYS A 82 14.23 -9.33 -18.01
C LYS A 82 13.69 -8.03 -17.43
N VAL A 83 14.33 -6.92 -17.82
CA VAL A 83 13.86 -5.56 -17.62
C VAL A 83 13.66 -4.93 -18.98
N VAL A 84 12.44 -4.50 -19.29
CA VAL A 84 12.08 -3.88 -20.55
C VAL A 84 11.59 -2.46 -20.28
N LEU A 85 12.15 -1.45 -20.95
CA LEU A 85 11.72 -0.05 -20.85
C LEU A 85 11.27 0.41 -22.23
N HIS A 86 10.04 0.89 -22.36
CA HIS A 86 9.41 1.31 -23.63
C HIS A 86 9.62 0.29 -24.77
N GLY A 87 9.42 -1.00 -24.45
CA GLY A 87 9.58 -2.10 -25.41
C GLY A 87 11.02 -2.52 -25.69
N ARG A 88 12.01 -1.83 -25.11
CA ARG A 88 13.45 -2.14 -25.27
C ARG A 88 13.94 -2.98 -24.12
N ASP A 89 14.50 -4.16 -24.37
CA ASP A 89 15.21 -4.95 -23.38
C ASP A 89 16.50 -4.22 -22.94
N VAL A 90 16.57 -3.85 -21.67
CA VAL A 90 17.70 -3.13 -21.09
C VAL A 90 18.45 -3.96 -20.05
N THR A 91 18.16 -5.25 -19.95
CA THR A 91 18.65 -6.14 -18.88
C THR A 91 20.18 -6.11 -18.78
N GLU A 92 20.89 -6.21 -19.89
CA GLU A 92 22.35 -6.24 -19.92
C GLU A 92 23.01 -4.86 -20.08
N LEU A 93 22.20 -3.80 -20.26
CA LEU A 93 22.74 -2.46 -20.43
C LEU A 93 23.24 -1.88 -19.10
N PRO A 94 24.36 -1.16 -19.12
CA PRO A 94 24.85 -0.45 -17.92
C PRO A 94 23.89 0.71 -17.57
N ALA A 95 23.84 1.11 -16.30
CA ALA A 95 22.93 2.14 -15.78
C ALA A 95 22.89 3.43 -16.63
N ARG A 96 24.06 3.89 -17.15
CA ARG A 96 24.16 5.12 -17.96
C ARG A 96 23.41 5.05 -19.30
N GLU A 97 23.05 3.87 -19.78
CA GLU A 97 22.44 3.62 -21.09
C GLU A 97 20.95 3.25 -20.98
N ARG A 98 20.41 3.08 -19.75
CA ARG A 98 19.03 2.65 -19.53
C ARG A 98 18.00 3.79 -19.57
N GLY A 99 18.43 5.06 -19.49
CA GLY A 99 17.50 6.19 -19.43
C GLY A 99 16.76 6.34 -18.09
N VAL A 100 17.19 5.65 -17.05
CA VAL A 100 16.52 5.61 -15.73
C VAL A 100 17.05 6.74 -14.84
N GLY A 101 16.14 7.40 -14.11
CA GLY A 101 16.48 8.38 -13.07
C GLY A 101 16.31 7.79 -11.67
N VAL A 102 17.34 7.89 -10.83
CA VAL A 102 17.29 7.36 -9.45
C VAL A 102 17.35 8.48 -8.44
N ILE A 103 16.43 8.49 -7.49
CA ILE A 103 16.41 9.35 -6.31
C ILE A 103 16.67 8.45 -5.09
N PHE A 104 17.84 8.61 -4.46
CA PHE A 104 18.25 7.84 -3.29
C PHE A 104 17.71 8.45 -2.00
N GLN A 105 17.64 7.64 -0.94
CA GLN A 105 17.21 8.04 0.40
C GLN A 105 17.98 9.25 0.95
N SER A 106 19.27 9.34 0.68
CA SER A 106 20.13 10.47 1.11
C SER A 106 20.08 11.67 0.16
N TYR A 107 19.19 11.64 -0.86
CA TYR A 107 19.10 12.61 -1.97
C TYR A 107 20.39 12.76 -2.79
N ALA A 108 21.54 12.36 -2.28
CA ALA A 108 22.87 12.37 -2.93
C ALA A 108 23.21 13.70 -3.62
N LEU A 109 22.82 14.85 -3.01
CA LEU A 109 23.14 16.16 -3.54
C LEU A 109 24.63 16.47 -3.41
N PHE A 110 25.18 17.21 -4.37
CA PHE A 110 26.57 17.69 -4.30
C PHE A 110 26.66 18.85 -3.30
N PRO A 111 27.27 18.65 -2.11
CA PRO A 111 27.19 19.62 -1.01
C PRO A 111 27.92 20.93 -1.29
N LYS A 112 28.93 20.92 -2.16
CA LYS A 112 29.72 22.10 -2.57
C LYS A 112 29.18 22.80 -3.82
N MET A 113 27.97 22.43 -4.26
CA MET A 113 27.31 23.04 -5.44
C MET A 113 26.01 23.71 -5.00
N THR A 114 25.71 24.87 -5.62
CA THR A 114 24.41 25.52 -5.45
C THR A 114 23.27 24.67 -6.04
N VAL A 115 22.02 24.99 -5.71
CA VAL A 115 20.82 24.35 -6.27
C VAL A 115 20.86 24.32 -7.80
N GLU A 116 21.07 25.46 -8.46
CA GLU A 116 21.15 25.54 -9.91
C GLU A 116 22.29 24.68 -10.49
N LYS A 117 23.44 24.62 -9.78
CA LYS A 117 24.58 23.80 -10.21
C LYS A 117 24.30 22.31 -10.03
N ASN A 118 23.58 21.91 -8.97
CA ASN A 118 23.11 20.55 -8.77
C ASN A 118 22.18 20.12 -9.92
N ILE A 119 21.13 20.91 -10.20
CA ILE A 119 20.15 20.60 -11.25
C ILE A 119 20.84 20.50 -12.60
N GLY A 120 21.68 21.47 -12.96
CA GLY A 120 22.38 21.50 -14.26
C GLY A 120 23.56 20.55 -14.38
N TYR A 121 23.91 19.77 -13.36
CA TYR A 121 25.13 18.95 -13.33
C TYR A 121 25.18 17.90 -14.44
N GLY A 122 24.13 17.10 -14.59
CA GLY A 122 24.05 16.06 -15.62
C GLY A 122 24.12 16.61 -17.05
N LEU A 123 23.50 17.76 -17.29
CA LEU A 123 23.53 18.43 -18.60
C LEU A 123 24.95 18.93 -18.95
N ARG A 124 25.70 19.42 -17.95
CA ARG A 124 27.11 19.83 -18.13
C ARG A 124 28.01 18.66 -18.49
N ILE A 125 27.87 17.53 -17.82
CA ILE A 125 28.62 16.30 -18.15
C ILE A 125 28.35 15.85 -19.59
N ARG A 126 27.08 15.96 -20.02
CA ARG A 126 26.67 15.65 -21.39
C ARG A 126 27.06 16.75 -22.41
N LYS A 127 27.84 17.75 -22.01
CA LYS A 127 28.35 18.83 -22.81
C LYS A 127 27.26 19.62 -23.55
N ARG A 128 26.07 19.77 -22.95
CA ARG A 128 24.98 20.57 -23.49
C ARG A 128 25.39 22.08 -23.56
N LYS A 129 24.78 22.85 -24.47
CA LYS A 129 25.06 24.28 -24.60
C LYS A 129 24.64 25.04 -23.31
N ARG A 130 25.42 26.07 -22.93
CA ARG A 130 25.16 26.88 -21.73
C ARG A 130 23.74 27.50 -21.71
N ARG A 131 23.22 27.88 -22.88
CA ARG A 131 21.86 28.41 -23.02
C ARG A 131 20.82 27.35 -22.67
N GLU A 132 20.90 26.16 -23.25
CA GLU A 132 20.02 25.02 -22.96
C GLU A 132 20.02 24.67 -21.49
N ILE A 133 21.22 24.57 -20.85
CA ILE A 133 21.33 24.31 -19.42
C ILE A 133 20.58 25.35 -18.59
N ARG A 134 20.74 26.65 -18.93
CA ARG A 134 20.08 27.74 -18.19
C ARG A 134 18.56 27.68 -18.34
N GLU A 135 18.07 27.45 -19.55
CA GLU A 135 16.64 27.33 -19.88
C GLU A 135 16.04 26.16 -19.07
N THR A 136 16.60 24.94 -19.19
CA THR A 136 16.15 23.75 -18.45
C THR A 136 16.19 23.95 -16.92
N VAL A 137 17.27 24.54 -16.39
CA VAL A 137 17.36 24.79 -14.94
C VAL A 137 16.29 25.78 -14.50
N ASN A 138 15.99 26.84 -15.27
CA ASN A 138 14.92 27.78 -14.95
C ASN A 138 13.53 27.10 -14.93
N GLU A 139 13.23 26.29 -15.93
CA GLU A 139 11.99 25.52 -16.03
C GLU A 139 11.82 24.57 -14.82
N LEU A 140 12.88 23.84 -14.48
CA LEU A 140 12.85 22.89 -13.38
C LEU A 140 12.77 23.58 -12.02
N LEU A 141 13.47 24.71 -11.80
CA LEU A 141 13.34 25.50 -10.58
C LEU A 141 11.91 25.98 -10.38
N LYS A 142 11.26 26.46 -11.44
CA LYS A 142 9.84 26.85 -11.42
C LYS A 142 8.93 25.66 -11.15
N LEU A 143 9.19 24.51 -11.78
CA LEU A 143 8.42 23.29 -11.60
C LEU A 143 8.41 22.83 -10.13
N VAL A 144 9.58 22.87 -9.46
CA VAL A 144 9.73 22.43 -8.06
C VAL A 144 9.60 23.59 -7.06
N GLN A 145 9.25 24.82 -7.50
CA GLN A 145 9.03 26.02 -6.68
C GLN A 145 10.26 26.39 -5.82
N LEU A 146 11.44 26.42 -6.41
CA LEU A 146 12.71 26.72 -5.75
C LEU A 146 13.50 27.87 -6.41
N GLU A 147 12.82 28.77 -7.16
CA GLU A 147 13.47 29.89 -7.86
C GLU A 147 14.31 30.78 -6.93
N GLU A 148 13.75 31.11 -5.77
CA GLU A 148 14.40 31.95 -4.76
C GLU A 148 15.61 31.26 -4.09
N HIS A 149 15.64 29.91 -4.13
CA HIS A 149 16.67 29.10 -3.51
C HIS A 149 17.82 28.74 -4.48
N ARG A 150 17.77 29.22 -5.72
CA ARG A 150 18.72 28.94 -6.83
C ARG A 150 20.19 28.97 -6.42
N LYS A 151 20.60 29.98 -5.64
CA LYS A 151 22.00 30.20 -5.22
C LYS A 151 22.36 29.54 -3.89
N LYS A 152 21.39 28.94 -3.18
CA LYS A 152 21.64 28.26 -1.91
C LYS A 152 22.40 26.94 -2.12
N TYR A 153 23.10 26.53 -1.08
CA TYR A 153 23.75 25.23 -0.98
C TYR A 153 22.82 24.22 -0.29
N PRO A 154 22.99 22.89 -0.48
CA PRO A 154 22.16 21.88 0.18
C PRO A 154 22.02 22.06 1.69
N SER A 155 23.10 22.45 2.40
CA SER A 155 23.09 22.69 3.85
C SER A 155 22.19 23.85 4.30
N GLN A 156 21.74 24.69 3.39
CA GLN A 156 20.87 25.85 3.64
C GLN A 156 19.40 25.56 3.30
N LEU A 157 19.07 24.28 3.00
CA LEU A 157 17.75 23.83 2.57
C LEU A 157 17.16 22.88 3.60
N SER A 158 15.83 22.92 3.77
CA SER A 158 15.11 21.86 4.49
C SER A 158 15.20 20.52 3.74
N GLY A 159 14.95 19.41 4.44
CA GLY A 159 14.96 18.08 3.81
C GLY A 159 14.01 17.99 2.62
N GLY A 160 12.79 18.52 2.70
CA GLY A 160 11.85 18.56 1.59
C GLY A 160 12.34 19.40 0.40
N GLN A 161 13.02 20.52 0.66
CA GLN A 161 13.65 21.31 -0.40
C GLN A 161 14.80 20.56 -1.05
N GLN A 162 15.62 19.85 -0.27
CA GLN A 162 16.69 19.00 -0.82
C GLN A 162 16.13 17.90 -1.71
N GLN A 163 15.05 17.27 -1.32
CA GLN A 163 14.38 16.24 -2.12
C GLN A 163 13.87 16.82 -3.45
N ARG A 164 13.21 17.99 -3.43
CA ARG A 164 12.78 18.67 -4.67
C ARG A 164 13.96 19.00 -5.59
N VAL A 165 15.12 19.39 -5.04
CA VAL A 165 16.35 19.58 -5.84
C VAL A 165 16.83 18.25 -6.45
N ALA A 166 16.78 17.15 -5.71
CA ALA A 166 17.16 15.83 -6.24
C ALA A 166 16.26 15.39 -7.39
N ILE A 167 14.94 15.58 -7.24
CA ILE A 167 13.97 15.29 -8.31
C ILE A 167 14.25 16.18 -9.54
N ALA A 168 14.39 17.49 -9.36
CA ALA A 168 14.69 18.42 -10.46
C ALA A 168 16.00 18.06 -11.17
N ARG A 169 17.05 17.70 -10.42
CA ARG A 169 18.32 17.22 -10.98
C ARG A 169 18.13 15.97 -11.84
N THR A 170 17.30 15.04 -11.37
CA THR A 170 17.01 13.79 -12.06
C THR A 170 16.17 14.04 -13.32
N LEU A 171 15.18 14.92 -13.26
CA LEU A 171 14.35 15.30 -14.42
C LEU A 171 15.12 16.06 -15.49
N ALA A 172 16.25 16.70 -15.14
CA ALA A 172 17.02 17.54 -16.09
C ALA A 172 17.48 16.79 -17.36
N TYR A 173 17.69 15.50 -17.28
CA TYR A 173 18.10 14.70 -18.44
C TYR A 173 16.97 13.87 -19.05
N LYS A 174 15.71 14.16 -18.67
CA LYS A 174 14.48 13.57 -19.22
C LYS A 174 14.52 12.03 -19.14
N PRO A 175 14.47 11.47 -17.94
CA PRO A 175 14.49 10.02 -17.77
C PRO A 175 13.21 9.38 -18.31
N GLU A 176 13.32 8.15 -18.80
CA GLU A 176 12.20 7.32 -19.24
C GLU A 176 11.41 6.76 -18.06
N VAL A 177 12.08 6.48 -16.94
CA VAL A 177 11.49 5.96 -15.68
C VAL A 177 12.17 6.61 -14.50
N LEU A 178 11.40 6.94 -13.46
CA LEU A 178 11.91 7.43 -12.16
C LEU A 178 11.86 6.32 -11.13
N LEU A 179 12.96 6.16 -10.39
CA LEU A 179 13.06 5.22 -9.26
C LEU A 179 13.33 5.98 -7.97
N PHE A 180 12.56 5.69 -6.94
CA PHE A 180 12.66 6.33 -5.63
C PHE A 180 12.99 5.27 -4.56
N ASP A 181 14.14 5.43 -3.91
CA ASP A 181 14.63 4.55 -2.86
C ASP A 181 14.35 5.17 -1.48
N GLU A 182 13.25 4.80 -0.83
CA GLU A 182 12.79 5.30 0.49
C GLU A 182 12.91 6.83 0.65
N PRO A 183 12.31 7.63 -0.23
CA PRO A 183 12.63 9.06 -0.35
C PRO A 183 12.18 9.90 0.85
N PHE A 184 11.33 9.39 1.74
CA PHE A 184 10.79 10.13 2.89
C PHE A 184 11.37 9.69 4.25
N GLY A 185 12.24 8.69 4.28
CA GLY A 185 12.74 8.08 5.51
C GLY A 185 13.48 9.02 6.46
N ALA A 186 14.04 10.13 5.97
CA ALA A 186 14.81 11.09 6.76
C ALA A 186 14.00 12.28 7.30
N LEU A 187 12.67 12.32 7.12
CA LEU A 187 11.82 13.47 7.43
C LEU A 187 10.93 13.22 8.65
N ASP A 188 10.59 14.32 9.36
CA ASP A 188 9.56 14.28 10.41
C ASP A 188 8.16 14.01 9.83
N THR A 189 7.24 13.54 10.67
CA THR A 189 5.91 13.08 10.25
C THR A 189 5.08 14.16 9.54
N GLN A 190 5.07 15.41 10.04
CA GLN A 190 4.26 16.47 9.43
C GLN A 190 4.80 16.89 8.07
N THR A 191 6.11 17.06 7.97
CA THR A 191 6.80 17.37 6.71
C THR A 191 6.59 16.27 5.69
N ARG A 192 6.60 14.99 6.12
CA ARG A 192 6.40 13.82 5.27
C ARG A 192 5.01 13.83 4.58
N VAL A 193 3.93 14.06 5.34
CA VAL A 193 2.55 14.12 4.79
C VAL A 193 2.41 15.21 3.72
N HIS A 194 2.93 16.41 4.01
CA HIS A 194 2.85 17.52 3.05
C HIS A 194 3.63 17.22 1.77
N LEU A 195 4.85 16.72 1.92
CA LEU A 195 5.76 16.45 0.81
C LEU A 195 5.27 15.30 -0.09
N ARG A 196 4.65 14.26 0.47
CA ARG A 196 4.01 13.18 -0.33
C ARG A 196 3.02 13.75 -1.33
N ARG A 197 2.11 14.63 -0.88
CA ARG A 197 1.11 15.28 -1.75
C ARG A 197 1.75 16.14 -2.82
N GLU A 198 2.78 16.91 -2.49
CA GLU A 198 3.49 17.75 -3.43
C GLU A 198 4.22 16.92 -4.50
N ILE A 199 4.90 15.85 -4.11
CA ILE A 199 5.59 14.96 -5.04
C ILE A 199 4.58 14.25 -5.93
N ARG A 200 3.47 13.75 -5.40
CA ARG A 200 2.41 13.15 -6.22
C ARG A 200 1.87 14.13 -7.27
N ALA A 201 1.62 15.38 -6.85
CA ALA A 201 1.17 16.43 -7.77
C ALA A 201 2.23 16.77 -8.84
N LEU A 202 3.51 16.76 -8.47
CA LEU A 202 4.63 16.96 -9.38
C LEU A 202 4.73 15.82 -10.41
N LEU A 203 4.68 14.56 -9.98
CA LEU A 203 4.77 13.39 -10.85
C LEU A 203 3.64 13.36 -11.87
N ARG A 204 2.41 13.70 -11.46
CA ARG A 204 1.28 13.84 -12.39
C ARG A 204 1.51 14.89 -13.46
N LYS A 205 2.20 16.02 -13.14
CA LYS A 205 2.53 17.06 -14.11
C LYS A 205 3.59 16.62 -15.11
N VAL A 206 4.59 15.87 -14.64
CA VAL A 206 5.71 15.43 -15.52
C VAL A 206 5.35 14.18 -16.31
N ASN A 207 4.32 13.44 -15.90
CA ASN A 207 3.79 12.24 -16.55
C ASN A 207 4.88 11.19 -16.87
N VAL A 208 5.82 10.99 -15.96
CA VAL A 208 6.89 9.99 -16.10
C VAL A 208 6.56 8.80 -15.21
N PRO A 209 6.59 7.55 -15.75
CA PRO A 209 6.37 6.35 -14.95
C PRO A 209 7.35 6.28 -13.79
N SER A 210 6.84 5.98 -12.61
CA SER A 210 7.63 6.08 -11.37
C SER A 210 7.47 4.83 -10.52
N ILE A 211 8.58 4.32 -9.99
CA ILE A 211 8.60 3.18 -9.07
C ILE A 211 9.17 3.66 -7.73
N PHE A 212 8.36 3.54 -6.68
CA PHE A 212 8.75 3.83 -5.31
C PHE A 212 9.03 2.55 -4.56
N ILE A 213 10.04 2.55 -3.70
CA ILE A 213 10.15 1.54 -2.66
C ILE A 213 10.02 2.18 -1.29
N THR A 214 9.23 1.55 -0.43
CA THR A 214 9.01 1.97 0.95
C THR A 214 8.66 0.78 1.84
N HIS A 215 8.82 0.94 3.14
CA HIS A 215 8.27 0.06 4.17
C HIS A 215 7.10 0.75 4.91
N ASP A 216 6.78 1.99 4.59
CA ASP A 216 5.70 2.76 5.19
C ASP A 216 4.39 2.52 4.43
N GLN A 217 3.39 2.00 5.15
CA GLN A 217 2.08 1.64 4.60
C GLN A 217 1.29 2.87 4.14
N GLU A 218 1.35 3.97 4.91
CA GLU A 218 0.66 5.21 4.55
C GLU A 218 1.24 5.82 3.27
N GLU A 219 2.58 5.77 3.12
CA GLU A 219 3.23 6.21 1.88
C GLU A 219 2.73 5.42 0.68
N ALA A 220 2.64 4.09 0.81
CA ALA A 220 2.21 3.23 -0.29
C ALA A 220 0.75 3.50 -0.68
N LEU A 221 -0.14 3.61 0.31
CA LEU A 221 -1.57 3.84 0.07
C LEU A 221 -1.88 5.26 -0.45
N GLU A 222 -1.08 6.28 -0.06
CA GLU A 222 -1.31 7.66 -0.48
C GLU A 222 -0.68 7.99 -1.84
N LEU A 223 0.50 7.43 -2.15
CA LEU A 223 1.25 7.77 -3.37
C LEU A 223 0.91 6.89 -4.56
N GLY A 224 0.74 5.58 -4.34
CA GLY A 224 0.61 4.62 -5.41
C GLY A 224 -0.71 4.73 -6.18
N ASP A 225 -0.63 4.62 -7.49
CA ASP A 225 -1.79 4.27 -8.31
C ASP A 225 -2.02 2.76 -8.21
N ARG A 226 -0.92 1.99 -8.15
CA ARG A 226 -0.89 0.57 -7.76
C ARG A 226 0.21 0.32 -6.74
N VAL A 227 0.00 -0.73 -5.93
CA VAL A 227 0.95 -1.19 -4.91
C VAL A 227 1.22 -2.68 -5.13
N ALA A 228 2.50 -3.05 -5.13
CA ALA A 228 2.95 -4.44 -5.06
C ALA A 228 3.46 -4.73 -3.65
N VAL A 229 2.80 -5.63 -2.95
CA VAL A 229 3.22 -6.07 -1.62
C VAL A 229 4.22 -7.21 -1.77
N LEU A 230 5.45 -6.99 -1.29
CA LEU A 230 6.54 -7.97 -1.34
C LEU A 230 6.74 -8.63 0.02
N ASN A 231 6.89 -9.96 -0.03
CA ASN A 231 7.26 -10.78 1.11
C ASN A 231 8.30 -11.81 0.69
N GLN A 232 9.41 -11.89 1.40
CA GLN A 232 10.46 -12.91 1.21
C GLN A 232 10.84 -13.18 -0.26
N GLY A 233 10.96 -12.10 -1.06
CA GLY A 233 11.36 -12.21 -2.46
C GLY A 233 10.25 -12.53 -3.46
N HIS A 234 8.98 -12.57 -3.02
CA HIS A 234 7.79 -12.79 -3.86
C HIS A 234 6.84 -11.60 -3.82
N ILE A 235 6.04 -11.43 -4.87
CA ILE A 235 4.89 -10.51 -4.85
C ILE A 235 3.69 -11.29 -4.32
N GLU A 236 3.21 -10.93 -3.13
CA GLU A 236 2.01 -11.49 -2.51
C GLU A 236 0.74 -11.01 -3.22
N GLN A 237 0.69 -9.71 -3.51
CA GLN A 237 -0.44 -9.08 -4.18
C GLN A 237 0.02 -7.82 -4.92
N LEU A 238 -0.59 -7.58 -6.08
CA LEU A 238 -0.46 -6.37 -6.86
C LEU A 238 -1.86 -5.86 -7.20
N GLY A 239 -2.17 -4.61 -6.87
CA GLY A 239 -3.48 -4.00 -7.12
C GLY A 239 -3.51 -2.53 -6.74
N THR A 240 -4.68 -1.90 -6.83
CA THR A 240 -4.89 -0.54 -6.33
C THR A 240 -4.78 -0.51 -4.80
N PRO A 241 -4.45 0.64 -4.19
CA PRO A 241 -4.44 0.79 -2.72
C PRO A 241 -5.74 0.31 -2.07
N PHE A 242 -6.88 0.62 -2.67
CA PHE A 242 -8.19 0.21 -2.17
C PHE A 242 -8.38 -1.31 -2.19
N GLU A 243 -7.99 -1.99 -3.28
CA GLU A 243 -8.09 -3.45 -3.39
C GLU A 243 -7.20 -4.16 -2.38
N ILE A 244 -5.94 -3.72 -2.24
CA ILE A 244 -4.97 -4.35 -1.33
C ILE A 244 -5.40 -4.20 0.13
N TYR A 245 -5.96 -3.05 0.50
CA TYR A 245 -6.41 -2.78 1.86
C TYR A 245 -7.70 -3.52 2.21
N ASN A 246 -8.71 -3.45 1.32
CA ASN A 246 -10.06 -3.98 1.59
C ASN A 246 -10.26 -5.42 1.13
N ARG A 247 -9.43 -5.93 0.19
CA ARG A 247 -9.51 -7.28 -0.37
C ARG A 247 -8.13 -7.93 -0.39
N PRO A 248 -7.50 -8.11 0.77
CA PRO A 248 -6.20 -8.76 0.85
C PRO A 248 -6.28 -10.18 0.28
N ALA A 249 -5.29 -10.58 -0.49
CA ALA A 249 -5.22 -11.91 -1.09
C ALA A 249 -4.67 -12.97 -0.13
N THR A 250 -3.87 -12.54 0.85
CA THR A 250 -3.24 -13.41 1.84
C THR A 250 -3.32 -12.79 3.25
N GLU A 251 -3.17 -13.63 4.26
CA GLU A 251 -3.08 -13.19 5.65
C GLU A 251 -1.91 -12.22 5.88
N TYR A 252 -0.79 -12.47 5.18
CA TYR A 252 0.36 -11.56 5.24
C TYR A 252 -0.02 -10.16 4.77
N VAL A 253 -0.68 -10.03 3.63
CA VAL A 253 -1.12 -8.72 3.12
C VAL A 253 -2.08 -8.04 4.10
N ALA A 254 -3.04 -8.81 4.65
CA ALA A 254 -4.00 -8.29 5.61
C ALA A 254 -3.35 -7.71 6.86
N THR A 255 -2.41 -8.44 7.46
CA THR A 255 -1.72 -8.05 8.70
C THR A 255 -0.61 -7.04 8.46
N PHE A 256 0.04 -7.09 7.31
CA PHE A 256 1.11 -6.14 6.96
C PHE A 256 0.56 -4.73 6.68
N LEU A 257 -0.66 -4.57 6.18
CA LEU A 257 -1.28 -3.28 5.83
C LEU A 257 -2.15 -2.70 6.96
N GLY A 258 -1.71 -2.79 8.18
CA GLY A 258 -2.39 -2.24 9.35
C GLY A 258 -3.02 -3.32 10.22
N ALA A 259 -3.72 -2.88 11.28
CA ALA A 259 -4.43 -3.80 12.13
C ALA A 259 -5.51 -4.55 11.34
N ALA A 260 -5.50 -5.87 11.43
CA ALA A 260 -6.55 -6.73 10.89
C ALA A 260 -7.01 -7.70 11.97
N ASN A 261 -8.33 -7.89 12.06
CA ASN A 261 -8.89 -8.98 12.85
C ASN A 261 -9.01 -10.21 11.94
N ILE A 262 -8.69 -11.37 12.49
CA ILE A 262 -8.80 -12.65 11.78
C ILE A 262 -9.57 -13.62 12.66
N LEU A 263 -10.64 -14.19 12.10
CA LEU A 263 -11.41 -15.26 12.72
C LEU A 263 -11.43 -16.47 11.81
N GLU A 264 -11.45 -17.65 12.39
CA GLU A 264 -11.63 -18.90 11.66
C GLU A 264 -13.11 -19.20 11.48
N GLY A 265 -13.46 -19.76 10.34
CA GLY A 265 -14.81 -20.17 10.00
C GLY A 265 -14.82 -21.39 9.09
N THR A 266 -16.00 -21.94 8.86
CA THR A 266 -16.21 -23.09 7.98
C THR A 266 -17.19 -22.71 6.89
N VAL A 267 -16.89 -23.06 5.65
CA VAL A 267 -17.83 -22.88 4.52
C VAL A 267 -18.97 -23.88 4.65
N ARG A 268 -20.23 -23.41 4.66
CA ARG A 268 -21.43 -24.24 4.64
C ARG A 268 -22.56 -23.58 3.85
N ASN A 269 -23.09 -24.33 2.89
CA ASN A 269 -24.24 -23.88 2.07
C ASN A 269 -24.05 -22.49 1.43
N GLY A 270 -22.84 -22.16 0.97
CA GLY A 270 -22.52 -20.88 0.34
C GLY A 270 -22.40 -19.69 1.30
N ALA A 271 -22.35 -19.94 2.61
CA ALA A 271 -22.07 -18.96 3.66
C ALA A 271 -20.83 -19.39 4.47
N VAL A 272 -20.32 -18.53 5.31
CA VAL A 272 -19.24 -18.85 6.24
C VAL A 272 -19.81 -18.89 7.68
N GLU A 273 -19.72 -20.03 8.31
CA GLU A 273 -20.08 -20.20 9.72
C GLU A 273 -18.90 -19.83 10.62
N VAL A 274 -19.16 -18.91 11.58
CA VAL A 274 -18.22 -18.48 12.61
C VAL A 274 -18.89 -18.68 13.96
N GLY A 275 -18.57 -19.77 14.64
CA GLY A 275 -19.30 -20.17 15.82
C GLY A 275 -20.77 -20.42 15.52
N SER A 276 -21.67 -19.64 16.13
CA SER A 276 -23.12 -19.73 15.89
C SER A 276 -23.63 -18.77 14.82
N ALA A 277 -22.77 -17.94 14.25
CA ALA A 277 -23.15 -16.95 13.23
C ALA A 277 -22.96 -17.50 11.82
N GLN A 278 -23.90 -17.20 10.93
CA GLN A 278 -23.78 -17.44 9.49
C GLN A 278 -23.57 -16.11 8.79
N LEU A 279 -22.41 -15.96 8.14
CA LEU A 279 -22.04 -14.77 7.40
C LEU A 279 -22.28 -14.99 5.91
N PRO A 280 -23.18 -14.22 5.26
CA PRO A 280 -23.38 -14.32 3.83
C PRO A 280 -22.12 -13.85 3.11
N ALA A 281 -21.50 -14.70 2.31
CA ALA A 281 -20.29 -14.39 1.57
C ALA A 281 -20.47 -14.75 0.10
N VAL A 282 -19.99 -13.88 -0.80
CA VAL A 282 -19.87 -14.24 -2.22
C VAL A 282 -18.61 -15.07 -2.36
N LEU A 283 -18.77 -16.39 -2.28
CA LEU A 283 -17.68 -17.35 -2.38
C LEU A 283 -17.47 -17.78 -3.85
N ASP A 284 -16.23 -17.77 -4.29
CA ASP A 284 -15.85 -18.38 -5.56
C ASP A 284 -15.87 -19.91 -5.40
N HIS A 285 -16.86 -20.58 -5.98
CA HIS A 285 -17.04 -22.03 -5.92
C HIS A 285 -15.87 -22.82 -6.52
N GLN A 286 -14.98 -22.20 -7.28
CA GLN A 286 -13.75 -22.83 -7.75
C GLN A 286 -12.66 -22.87 -6.67
N ARG A 287 -12.72 -21.94 -5.70
CA ARG A 287 -11.74 -21.80 -4.63
C ARG A 287 -12.20 -22.39 -3.30
N PHE A 288 -13.51 -22.39 -3.02
CA PHE A 288 -14.08 -22.78 -1.75
C PHE A 288 -15.12 -23.88 -1.91
N ARG A 289 -15.03 -24.90 -1.06
CA ARG A 289 -15.96 -26.04 -1.01
C ARG A 289 -16.62 -26.10 0.37
N ASP A 290 -17.82 -26.70 0.41
CA ASP A 290 -18.48 -26.98 1.70
C ASP A 290 -17.58 -27.86 2.58
N GLY A 291 -17.40 -27.43 3.81
CA GLY A 291 -16.51 -28.06 4.78
C GLY A 291 -15.11 -27.45 4.86
N ASP A 292 -14.72 -26.57 3.92
CA ASP A 292 -13.42 -25.91 3.97
C ASP A 292 -13.31 -25.00 5.20
N CYS A 293 -12.20 -25.13 5.94
CA CYS A 293 -11.82 -24.15 6.95
C CYS A 293 -11.27 -22.91 6.25
N VAL A 294 -11.77 -21.75 6.59
CA VAL A 294 -11.42 -20.46 6.00
C VAL A 294 -11.08 -19.43 7.05
N LYS A 295 -10.34 -18.39 6.67
CA LYS A 295 -10.09 -17.24 7.52
C LYS A 295 -10.94 -16.06 7.06
N ILE A 296 -11.62 -15.42 8.02
CA ILE A 296 -12.38 -14.19 7.81
C ILE A 296 -11.52 -13.05 8.30
N VAL A 297 -11.20 -12.13 7.40
CA VAL A 297 -10.40 -10.95 7.67
C VAL A 297 -11.28 -9.71 7.59
N PHE A 298 -11.22 -8.86 8.61
CA PHE A 298 -11.94 -7.59 8.66
C PHE A 298 -11.13 -6.51 9.40
N ARG A 299 -11.38 -5.27 9.05
CA ARG A 299 -10.69 -4.14 9.65
C ARG A 299 -11.34 -3.70 10.95
N PRO A 300 -10.60 -3.07 11.90
CA PRO A 300 -11.18 -2.53 13.13
C PRO A 300 -12.33 -1.53 12.89
N GLU A 301 -12.29 -0.77 11.81
CA GLU A 301 -13.34 0.16 11.39
C GLU A 301 -14.59 -0.51 10.78
N ASP A 302 -14.49 -1.76 10.36
CA ASP A 302 -15.63 -2.55 9.88
C ASP A 302 -16.45 -3.15 11.03
N VAL A 303 -15.96 -3.07 12.26
CA VAL A 303 -16.64 -3.60 13.44
C VAL A 303 -17.72 -2.63 13.90
N VAL A 304 -18.97 -3.08 13.85
CA VAL A 304 -20.14 -2.33 14.32
C VAL A 304 -20.52 -2.83 15.72
N LEU A 305 -20.62 -1.91 16.69
CA LEU A 305 -20.92 -2.21 18.08
C LEU A 305 -22.31 -1.69 18.47
N SER A 306 -23.09 -2.50 19.18
CA SER A 306 -24.39 -2.10 19.74
C SER A 306 -24.53 -2.57 21.19
N LYS A 307 -25.06 -1.72 22.09
CA LYS A 307 -25.44 -2.12 23.45
C LYS A 307 -26.71 -2.95 23.47
N ASN A 308 -27.55 -2.79 22.47
CA ASN A 308 -28.82 -3.52 22.32
C ASN A 308 -28.63 -4.59 21.25
N ASP A 309 -29.43 -5.65 21.26
CA ASP A 309 -29.37 -6.72 20.26
C ASP A 309 -29.76 -6.24 18.83
N PHE A 310 -30.03 -4.97 18.67
CA PHE A 310 -30.37 -4.37 17.38
C PHE A 310 -29.10 -4.04 16.60
N VAL A 311 -28.85 -4.82 15.55
CA VAL A 311 -27.77 -4.59 14.59
C VAL A 311 -28.27 -3.65 13.50
N ARG A 312 -27.49 -2.64 13.16
CA ARG A 312 -27.79 -1.70 12.09
C ARG A 312 -28.00 -2.46 10.78
N SER A 313 -29.00 -2.09 9.98
CA SER A 313 -29.23 -2.69 8.66
C SER A 313 -27.96 -2.63 7.80
N GLY A 314 -27.55 -3.77 7.24
CA GLY A 314 -26.35 -3.90 6.40
C GLY A 314 -25.08 -4.37 7.12
N ALA A 315 -25.17 -4.79 8.39
CA ALA A 315 -24.05 -5.44 9.09
C ALA A 315 -24.47 -6.84 9.58
N ASP A 316 -23.57 -7.80 9.49
CA ASP A 316 -23.79 -9.18 9.86
C ASP A 316 -23.34 -9.44 11.30
N ARG A 317 -24.25 -9.87 12.16
CA ARG A 317 -23.94 -10.20 13.57
C ARG A 317 -23.04 -11.41 13.65
N ILE A 318 -21.96 -11.30 14.43
CA ILE A 318 -21.03 -12.43 14.65
C ILE A 318 -21.10 -12.98 16.07
N ALA A 319 -21.11 -12.14 17.10
CA ALA A 319 -21.07 -12.58 18.50
C ALA A 319 -21.52 -11.47 19.46
N ALA A 320 -21.68 -11.82 20.72
CA ALA A 320 -21.60 -10.87 21.82
C ALA A 320 -20.15 -10.81 22.34
N ALA A 321 -19.77 -9.64 22.86
CA ALA A 321 -18.43 -9.41 23.39
C ALA A 321 -18.48 -8.55 24.64
N ARG A 322 -17.40 -8.63 25.44
CA ARG A 322 -17.15 -7.74 26.57
C ARG A 322 -16.00 -6.80 26.25
N ILE A 323 -16.17 -5.53 26.56
CA ILE A 323 -15.12 -4.52 26.39
C ILE A 323 -14.06 -4.68 27.47
N GLU A 324 -12.82 -4.96 27.09
CA GLU A 324 -11.67 -5.10 27.99
C GLU A 324 -10.89 -3.81 28.13
N GLU A 325 -10.77 -3.04 27.04
CA GLU A 325 -9.97 -1.82 27.00
C GLU A 325 -10.61 -0.80 26.08
N ILE A 326 -10.48 0.49 26.45
CA ILE A 326 -10.84 1.63 25.60
C ILE A 326 -9.67 2.61 25.62
N SER A 327 -9.11 2.91 24.45
CA SER A 327 -8.04 3.86 24.25
C SER A 327 -8.49 4.99 23.34
N PHE A 328 -8.33 6.24 23.76
CA PHE A 328 -8.64 7.40 22.93
C PHE A 328 -7.43 7.78 22.07
N VAL A 329 -7.61 7.80 20.76
CA VAL A 329 -6.54 8.08 19.76
C VAL A 329 -6.87 9.36 18.96
N GLY A 330 -7.38 10.39 19.62
CA GLY A 330 -7.67 11.67 18.98
C GLY A 330 -8.92 11.66 18.11
N ALA A 331 -8.83 11.20 16.87
CA ALA A 331 -9.96 11.18 15.93
C ALA A 331 -10.95 10.03 16.18
N TYR A 332 -10.54 8.98 16.86
CA TYR A 332 -11.32 7.78 17.13
C TYR A 332 -10.98 7.16 18.49
N GLU A 333 -11.84 6.29 18.98
CA GLU A 333 -11.58 5.36 20.09
C GLU A 333 -11.21 3.99 19.51
N ARG A 334 -10.21 3.37 20.12
CA ARG A 334 -9.84 1.97 19.89
C ARG A 334 -10.35 1.14 21.06
N LEU A 335 -11.08 0.08 20.77
CA LEU A 335 -11.63 -0.82 21.75
C LEU A 335 -11.04 -2.21 21.56
N ARG A 336 -10.65 -2.86 22.65
CA ARG A 336 -10.32 -4.28 22.70
C ARG A 336 -11.53 -5.03 23.25
N LEU A 337 -11.99 -6.01 22.50
CA LEU A 337 -13.21 -6.75 22.78
C LEU A 337 -12.89 -8.22 22.93
N ARG A 338 -13.30 -8.83 24.04
CA ARG A 338 -13.27 -10.28 24.24
C ARG A 338 -14.58 -10.85 23.75
N LEU A 339 -14.57 -11.72 22.77
CA LEU A 339 -15.75 -12.40 22.25
C LEU A 339 -16.24 -13.44 23.28
N ASP A 340 -17.56 -13.52 23.48
CA ASP A 340 -18.17 -14.54 24.32
C ASP A 340 -17.93 -15.95 23.74
N ARG A 341 -17.84 -16.98 24.58
CA ARG A 341 -17.61 -18.39 24.19
C ARG A 341 -18.72 -18.87 23.24
N GLY A 342 -18.37 -19.53 22.18
CA GLY A 342 -19.27 -20.08 21.14
C GLY A 342 -18.62 -20.11 19.75
N LEU A 343 -17.39 -19.62 19.64
CA LEU A 343 -16.57 -19.68 18.43
C LEU A 343 -15.66 -20.91 18.54
N ASP A 344 -16.24 -22.11 18.35
CA ASP A 344 -15.49 -23.36 18.42
C ASP A 344 -14.55 -23.52 17.22
N GLU A 345 -13.45 -24.12 17.51
CA GLU A 345 -12.20 -24.20 16.78
C GLU A 345 -12.32 -25.01 15.49
N CYS A 346 -11.93 -24.44 14.38
CA CYS A 346 -11.23 -25.18 13.35
C CYS A 346 -9.76 -25.27 13.80
N ARG A 347 -9.35 -26.40 14.38
CA ARG A 347 -7.96 -26.60 14.80
C ARG A 347 -7.08 -26.72 13.57
N THR A 348 -6.24 -25.73 13.33
CA THR A 348 -4.98 -25.91 12.63
C THR A 348 -3.87 -25.41 13.55
N ASP A 349 -2.93 -26.31 13.85
CA ASP A 349 -1.76 -26.03 14.64
C ASP A 349 -0.92 -24.93 13.98
N GLU A 350 -0.42 -24.01 14.83
CA GLU A 350 0.67 -23.09 14.60
C GLU A 350 0.49 -21.92 13.63
N SER A 351 0.07 -20.76 14.16
CA SER A 351 0.56 -19.49 13.66
C SER A 351 0.68 -18.44 14.76
N PRO A 352 1.88 -17.82 14.94
CA PRO A 352 2.19 -16.95 16.09
C PRO A 352 1.96 -15.45 15.83
N TYR A 353 1.09 -15.03 14.92
CA TYR A 353 0.90 -13.62 14.56
C TYR A 353 -0.46 -13.07 15.01
N TYR A 354 -0.73 -13.14 16.31
CA TYR A 354 -1.80 -12.37 16.93
C TYR A 354 -1.19 -11.20 17.68
N LEU A 355 -1.51 -9.97 17.23
CA LEU A 355 -1.29 -8.72 17.97
C LEU A 355 0.12 -8.56 18.56
N THR A 356 0.96 -7.81 17.90
CA THR A 356 2.15 -7.21 18.52
C THR A 356 1.74 -6.23 19.62
N THR A 357 1.40 -6.73 20.78
CA THR A 357 1.55 -6.04 22.05
C THR A 357 2.11 -7.06 23.04
N ASP A 358 3.35 -6.78 23.45
CA ASP A 358 4.21 -7.57 24.30
C ASP A 358 3.56 -7.99 25.64
N THR A 359 2.88 -9.14 25.69
CA THR A 359 2.74 -9.89 26.93
C THR A 359 2.44 -11.36 26.64
N PRO A 360 3.17 -12.32 27.30
CA PRO A 360 3.01 -13.76 27.07
C PRO A 360 1.67 -14.36 27.51
N GLU A 361 0.82 -13.60 28.19
CA GLU A 361 -0.45 -14.07 28.76
C GLU A 361 -1.66 -13.96 27.82
N SER A 362 -1.50 -13.41 26.61
CA SER A 362 -2.61 -13.16 25.67
C SER A 362 -2.95 -14.35 24.75
N GLN A 363 -2.29 -15.49 24.89
CA GLN A 363 -2.39 -16.61 23.93
C GLN A 363 -3.66 -17.47 24.04
N SER A 364 -4.62 -17.17 24.93
CA SER A 364 -5.80 -18.04 25.09
C SER A 364 -7.18 -17.37 24.96
N THR A 365 -7.28 -16.10 24.62
CA THR A 365 -8.58 -15.41 24.53
C THR A 365 -8.74 -14.70 23.19
N LYS A 366 -9.77 -15.11 22.41
CA LYS A 366 -10.13 -14.50 21.12
C LYS A 366 -10.59 -13.05 21.36
N ALA A 367 -9.64 -12.11 21.25
CA ALA A 367 -9.90 -10.68 21.32
C ALA A 367 -9.85 -10.08 19.92
N ILE A 368 -10.78 -9.19 19.61
CA ILE A 368 -10.78 -8.39 18.40
C ILE A 368 -10.61 -6.92 18.74
N ILE A 369 -10.15 -6.15 17.77
CA ILE A 369 -10.04 -4.69 17.86
C ILE A 369 -11.17 -4.06 17.06
N ALA A 370 -11.82 -3.06 17.65
CA ALA A 370 -12.75 -2.19 16.96
C ALA A 370 -12.28 -0.73 17.03
N THR A 371 -12.59 0.07 16.03
CA THR A 371 -12.40 1.52 16.08
C THR A 371 -13.74 2.22 15.87
N ARG A 372 -13.99 3.27 16.66
CA ARG A 372 -15.17 4.11 16.54
C ARG A 372 -14.79 5.56 16.31
N PRO A 373 -15.34 6.22 15.29
CA PRO A 373 -15.15 7.66 15.12
C PRO A 373 -15.62 8.46 16.35
N LYS A 374 -14.95 9.57 16.67
CA LYS A 374 -15.29 10.44 17.80
C LYS A 374 -16.77 10.83 17.88
N PRO A 375 -17.49 11.17 16.77
CA PRO A 375 -18.93 11.50 16.84
C PRO A 375 -19.79 10.33 17.35
N GLU A 376 -19.47 9.10 16.95
CA GLU A 376 -20.17 7.89 17.40
C GLU A 376 -19.89 7.60 18.87
N ALA A 377 -18.64 7.74 19.29
CA ALA A 377 -18.20 7.59 20.67
C ALA A 377 -18.90 8.60 21.60
N ALA A 378 -19.13 9.82 21.13
CA ALA A 378 -19.85 10.85 21.88
C ALA A 378 -21.36 10.53 22.04
N THR A 379 -21.96 9.89 21.04
CA THR A 379 -23.41 9.57 21.04
C THR A 379 -23.70 8.34 21.90
N THR A 380 -22.87 7.31 21.79
CA THR A 380 -23.05 6.05 22.53
C THR A 380 -21.87 5.84 23.47
N LYS A 381 -22.03 6.20 24.74
CA LYS A 381 -20.97 6.00 25.73
C LYS A 381 -20.83 4.51 26.04
N LEU A 382 -19.67 3.95 25.77
CA LEU A 382 -19.25 2.61 26.15
C LEU A 382 -18.26 2.69 27.32
N GLN A 383 -18.28 1.66 28.17
CA GLN A 383 -17.38 1.55 29.34
C GLN A 383 -16.71 0.18 29.35
N ILE A 384 -15.55 0.10 29.97
CA ILE A 384 -14.88 -1.16 30.22
C ILE A 384 -15.81 -2.05 31.03
N GLY A 385 -15.96 -3.32 30.61
CA GLY A 385 -16.88 -4.30 31.20
C GLY A 385 -18.27 -4.33 30.54
N ASP A 386 -18.64 -3.33 29.73
CA ASP A 386 -19.92 -3.37 28.98
C ASP A 386 -19.98 -4.61 28.07
N ARG A 387 -21.16 -5.23 28.03
CA ARG A 387 -21.47 -6.27 27.05
C ARG A 387 -22.08 -5.60 25.81
N VAL A 388 -21.53 -5.94 24.64
CA VAL A 388 -21.93 -5.39 23.36
C VAL A 388 -22.17 -6.49 22.34
N THR A 389 -23.09 -6.25 21.41
CA THR A 389 -23.24 -7.07 20.20
C THR A 389 -22.25 -6.58 19.17
N VAL A 390 -21.50 -7.52 18.57
CA VAL A 390 -20.52 -7.30 17.51
C VAL A 390 -21.11 -7.74 16.19
N ALA A 391 -21.06 -6.88 15.20
CA ALA A 391 -21.40 -7.17 13.80
C ALA A 391 -20.33 -6.64 12.87
N LEU A 392 -20.28 -7.16 11.66
CA LEU A 392 -19.34 -6.75 10.61
C LEU A 392 -20.07 -6.02 9.49
N ALA A 393 -19.57 -4.85 9.12
CA ALA A 393 -20.03 -4.11 7.95
C ALA A 393 -19.41 -4.63 6.65
N SER A 394 -18.17 -5.15 6.73
CA SER A 394 -17.43 -5.73 5.62
C SER A 394 -16.42 -6.76 6.12
N PHE A 395 -16.12 -7.75 5.30
CA PHE A 395 -15.07 -8.74 5.56
C PHE A 395 -14.60 -9.41 4.26
N THR A 396 -13.44 -10.03 4.30
CA THR A 396 -12.87 -10.83 3.20
C THR A 396 -12.64 -12.25 3.68
N VAL A 397 -12.96 -13.23 2.82
CA VAL A 397 -12.71 -14.65 3.09
C VAL A 397 -11.43 -15.07 2.41
N LEU A 398 -10.47 -15.58 3.18
CA LEU A 398 -9.22 -16.14 2.70
C LEU A 398 -9.26 -17.67 2.74
N PRO A 399 -8.64 -18.34 1.74
CA PRO A 399 -8.48 -19.78 1.78
C PRO A 399 -7.63 -20.20 2.97
N PRO A 400 -7.69 -21.47 3.39
CA PRO A 400 -6.78 -21.99 4.41
C PRO A 400 -5.33 -21.78 3.99
N SER A 401 -4.48 -21.45 4.93
CA SER A 401 -3.03 -21.38 4.69
C SER A 401 -2.55 -22.76 4.23
N LYS A 402 -1.85 -22.80 3.09
CA LYS A 402 -1.25 -24.05 2.58
C LYS A 402 -0.11 -24.49 3.46
#